data_911a2a58f0bb4618c61cd864194a4d45
#
_entry.id   911a2a58f0bb4618c61cd864194a4d45
#
_cell.length_a   1.000
_cell.length_b   1.000
_cell.length_c   1.000
_cell.angle_alpha   90.00
_cell.angle_beta   90.00
_cell.angle_gamma   90.00
#
_symmetry.space_group_name_H-M   'P 1'
#
loop_
_entity.id
_entity.type
_entity.pdbx_description
1 polymer ?
#
loop_
_entity_poly.entity_id
_entity_poly.type
_entity_poly.pdbx_seq_one_letter_code
_entity_poly.pdbx_strand_id
1 'polypeptide(L)'
;MDRPSSPLPRRRFLHLTGAALGLAATSGCATAGRTRSTGAGLLSAGAATDRTWTPERFDPWIELDRAAWTQNVREAARLASGRPILAVVKNNAYGLGDRAVGPLLAGMPEVGGIASVRVEEALAMREEGVTKPIVVMAEGSEDEIEEMARHDILPSVWLDDAPARLRSVSRRLGRPVPVQLFIDTGMNREGMPYTRARRWIEELVQSEYVDVNGTYTMFIHDLDFNREQLARFEELLAWARGKNLPLGTLHASPSFELFNLPEAHYDMVRPGNALFGNHLSGGEGAGEMADLRPVFRMNARVVRVERLEPGDGAGFRHTFTADRATWVALLPVGRTDGYPSEANGTCEVLINGRLYPVAGGVNSAHTILDIGPEKTVEVGDVATLIGPDHPSVLPHTVAERTGRGFLGIIQFMNPRLPRRVV
;
A
#
# COMPACT_ATOMS: atom_id res chain seq x y z
N MET A 1 -48.40 -3.67 29.41
CA MET A 1 -47.93 -5.00 29.83
C MET A 1 -46.41 -4.97 29.68
N ASP A 2 -45.76 -4.64 30.78
CA ASP A 2 -44.33 -4.47 30.90
C ASP A 2 -43.60 -5.83 30.96
N ARG A 3 -42.45 -5.91 30.31
CA ARG A 3 -41.45 -6.94 30.60
C ARG A 3 -40.11 -6.25 30.98
N PRO A 4 -39.53 -6.62 32.11
CA PRO A 4 -38.31 -5.99 32.58
C PRO A 4 -37.05 -6.58 31.92
N SER A 5 -36.08 -5.69 31.66
CA SER A 5 -34.71 -5.98 31.22
C SER A 5 -33.84 -6.46 32.39
N SER A 6 -33.18 -7.61 32.23
CA SER A 6 -32.16 -8.11 33.15
C SER A 6 -30.77 -7.64 32.73
N PRO A 7 -29.88 -7.25 33.67
CA PRO A 7 -28.50 -6.90 33.34
C PRO A 7 -27.58 -8.12 33.37
N LEU A 8 -26.65 -8.18 32.40
CA LEU A 8 -25.57 -9.18 32.31
C LEU A 8 -24.46 -8.89 33.36
N PRO A 9 -23.83 -9.93 33.95
CA PRO A 9 -22.83 -9.75 35.00
C PRO A 9 -21.44 -9.35 34.45
N ARG A 10 -20.84 -8.35 35.14
CA ARG A 10 -19.45 -7.92 34.94
C ARG A 10 -18.48 -9.01 35.45
N ARG A 11 -17.62 -9.52 34.58
CA ARG A 11 -16.50 -10.39 34.98
C ARG A 11 -15.37 -9.55 35.59
N ARG A 12 -14.99 -9.92 36.83
CA ARG A 12 -13.84 -9.39 37.56
C ARG A 12 -12.55 -9.94 36.98
N PHE A 13 -11.58 -9.06 36.72
CA PHE A 13 -10.18 -9.44 36.49
C PHE A 13 -9.49 -9.66 37.85
N LEU A 14 -8.88 -10.82 37.98
CA LEU A 14 -8.04 -11.17 39.12
C LEU A 14 -6.61 -10.65 38.90
N HIS A 15 -6.13 -9.85 39.85
CA HIS A 15 -4.70 -9.51 39.99
C HIS A 15 -3.99 -10.67 40.70
N LEU A 16 -2.92 -11.18 40.09
CA LEU A 16 -1.95 -12.07 40.73
C LEU A 16 -0.66 -11.28 40.95
N THR A 17 -0.40 -10.97 42.22
CA THR A 17 0.91 -10.52 42.72
C THR A 17 1.71 -11.74 43.12
N GLY A 18 2.85 -11.96 42.50
CA GLY A 18 3.82 -12.99 42.91
C GLY A 18 5.06 -12.37 43.54
N ALA A 19 5.37 -12.80 44.73
CA ALA A 19 6.46 -12.31 45.55
C ALA A 19 7.83 -12.87 45.13
N ALA A 20 8.84 -12.04 45.29
CA ALA A 20 10.26 -12.38 45.11
C ALA A 20 10.82 -13.20 46.31
N LEU A 21 11.66 -14.17 46.03
CA LEU A 21 12.59 -14.76 46.98
C LEU A 21 14.00 -14.75 46.38
N GLY A 22 14.89 -14.04 47.04
CA GLY A 22 16.30 -13.96 46.71
C GLY A 22 17.10 -15.16 47.30
N LEU A 23 18.19 -15.48 46.60
CA LEU A 23 19.32 -16.24 47.16
C LEU A 23 20.62 -15.67 46.61
N ALA A 24 21.47 -15.26 47.52
CA ALA A 24 22.82 -14.82 47.30
C ALA A 24 23.79 -16.01 47.28
N ALA A 25 24.78 -15.98 46.41
CA ALA A 25 26.05 -16.70 46.58
C ALA A 25 27.19 -15.99 45.85
N THR A 26 28.31 -16.01 46.47
CA THR A 26 29.50 -15.15 46.41
C THR A 26 30.56 -15.61 45.42
N SER A 27 31.34 -14.63 44.95
CA SER A 27 32.78 -14.59 44.69
C SER A 27 33.42 -15.26 43.49
N GLY A 28 34.12 -14.43 42.71
CA GLY A 28 35.17 -14.83 41.78
C GLY A 28 35.63 -13.67 40.90
N CYS A 29 36.69 -12.93 41.31
CA CYS A 29 37.38 -11.91 40.49
C CYS A 29 38.08 -12.51 39.28
N ALA A 30 37.93 -11.91 38.13
CA ALA A 30 38.92 -11.85 37.06
C ALA A 30 38.70 -10.60 36.25
N THR A 31 39.69 -9.71 36.26
CA THR A 31 39.80 -8.47 35.48
C THR A 31 40.11 -8.78 34.03
N ALA A 32 39.28 -8.33 33.10
CA ALA A 32 39.66 -8.15 31.70
C ALA A 32 38.85 -7.01 31.09
N GLY A 33 39.50 -6.19 30.30
CA GLY A 33 39.20 -4.85 29.85
C GLY A 33 37.78 -4.61 29.28
N ARG A 34 37.19 -3.54 29.71
CA ARG A 34 35.96 -2.97 29.16
C ARG A 34 36.27 -2.16 27.91
N THR A 35 35.98 -2.68 26.75
CA THR A 35 35.60 -1.86 25.61
C THR A 35 34.09 -1.68 25.66
N ARG A 36 33.64 -0.45 25.89
CA ARG A 36 32.22 -0.05 25.78
C ARG A 36 31.85 -0.10 24.31
N SER A 37 31.10 -1.11 23.92
CA SER A 37 30.30 -1.12 22.71
C SER A 37 28.94 -0.50 23.05
N THR A 38 28.78 0.78 22.79
CA THR A 38 27.48 1.43 22.64
C THR A 38 26.99 1.12 21.24
N GLY A 39 26.15 0.12 21.14
CA GLY A 39 25.52 -0.27 19.90
C GLY A 39 24.17 -0.87 20.20
N ALA A 40 23.17 -0.04 20.52
CA ALA A 40 21.79 -0.41 20.31
C ALA A 40 21.59 -0.45 18.79
N GLY A 41 21.93 -1.58 18.17
CA GLY A 41 21.58 -1.87 16.80
C GLY A 41 20.06 -2.02 16.74
N LEU A 42 19.37 -0.96 16.36
CA LEU A 42 18.09 -1.07 15.70
C LEU A 42 18.29 -2.10 14.57
N LEU A 43 17.56 -3.21 14.65
CA LEU A 43 17.46 -4.14 13.54
C LEU A 43 16.92 -3.33 12.36
N SER A 44 17.81 -2.87 11.50
CA SER A 44 17.43 -2.28 10.23
C SER A 44 16.62 -3.33 9.51
N ALA A 45 15.36 -3.04 9.23
CA ALA A 45 14.55 -3.78 8.28
C ALA A 45 15.08 -3.57 6.85
N GLY A 46 16.40 -3.39 6.74
CA GLY A 46 17.11 -3.18 5.51
C GLY A 46 17.49 -4.48 4.86
N ALA A 47 17.32 -4.50 3.54
CA ALA A 47 17.83 -5.49 2.58
C ALA A 47 17.19 -6.88 2.61
N ALA A 48 15.87 -6.94 2.42
CA ALA A 48 15.23 -8.17 1.93
C ALA A 48 15.18 -8.25 0.39
N THR A 49 16.00 -7.50 -0.34
CA THR A 49 15.84 -7.30 -1.77
C THR A 49 16.79 -8.10 -2.65
N ASP A 50 17.77 -8.81 -2.10
CA ASP A 50 18.69 -9.57 -2.93
C ASP A 50 18.51 -11.10 -2.82
N ARG A 51 17.28 -11.56 -2.84
CA ARG A 51 17.01 -12.93 -3.24
C ARG A 51 16.84 -12.94 -4.75
N THR A 52 17.93 -13.09 -5.47
CA THR A 52 17.89 -13.35 -6.91
C THR A 52 16.89 -14.47 -7.17
N TRP A 53 15.81 -14.11 -7.87
CA TRP A 53 14.83 -15.09 -8.32
C TRP A 53 15.53 -16.07 -9.25
N THR A 54 15.40 -17.37 -8.98
CA THR A 54 15.83 -18.42 -9.89
C THR A 54 14.64 -19.33 -10.21
N PRO A 55 14.54 -19.86 -11.44
CA PRO A 55 13.46 -20.75 -11.83
C PRO A 55 13.30 -22.00 -10.95
N GLU A 56 14.36 -22.42 -10.26
CA GLU A 56 14.39 -23.61 -9.42
C GLU A 56 13.84 -23.41 -8.01
N ARG A 57 13.59 -22.16 -7.61
CA ARG A 57 13.02 -21.88 -6.28
C ARG A 57 11.52 -22.15 -6.26
N PHE A 58 11.08 -22.79 -5.19
CA PHE A 58 9.66 -23.05 -4.91
C PHE A 58 8.98 -21.98 -4.06
N ASP A 59 9.67 -20.94 -3.63
CA ASP A 59 9.09 -19.83 -2.89
C ASP A 59 8.04 -19.10 -3.77
N PRO A 60 6.89 -18.66 -3.22
CA PRO A 60 5.98 -17.83 -3.99
C PRO A 60 6.65 -16.50 -4.37
N TRP A 61 6.23 -15.90 -5.50
CA TRP A 61 6.75 -14.61 -5.96
C TRP A 61 5.65 -13.76 -6.60
N ILE A 62 5.95 -12.47 -6.69
CA ILE A 62 5.10 -11.49 -7.37
C ILE A 62 5.79 -11.07 -8.67
N GLU A 63 5.07 -11.12 -9.78
CA GLU A 63 5.47 -10.48 -11.03
C GLU A 63 4.74 -9.15 -11.18
N LEU A 64 5.49 -8.12 -11.57
CA LEU A 64 4.98 -6.77 -11.85
C LEU A 64 5.02 -6.56 -13.36
N ASP A 65 3.85 -6.44 -13.99
CA ASP A 65 3.71 -6.31 -15.42
C ASP A 65 3.94 -4.86 -15.87
N ARG A 66 5.13 -4.57 -16.42
CA ARG A 66 5.51 -3.24 -16.90
C ARG A 66 4.56 -2.71 -17.96
N ALA A 67 4.07 -3.57 -18.86
CA ALA A 67 3.18 -3.15 -19.94
C ALA A 67 1.81 -2.73 -19.39
N ALA A 68 1.29 -3.47 -18.41
CA ALA A 68 0.05 -3.12 -17.72
C ALA A 68 0.19 -1.79 -16.94
N TRP A 69 1.30 -1.59 -16.22
CA TRP A 69 1.60 -0.31 -15.56
C TRP A 69 1.65 0.85 -16.56
N THR A 70 2.33 0.66 -17.70
CA THR A 70 2.43 1.68 -18.75
C THR A 70 1.05 2.02 -19.33
N GLN A 71 0.21 1.01 -19.56
CA GLN A 71 -1.17 1.20 -20.03
C GLN A 71 -1.98 2.02 -19.02
N ASN A 72 -1.96 1.65 -17.73
CA ASN A 72 -2.74 2.33 -16.71
C ASN A 72 -2.31 3.79 -16.52
N VAL A 73 -1.00 4.06 -16.57
CA VAL A 73 -0.45 5.42 -16.50
C VAL A 73 -0.92 6.25 -17.71
N ARG A 74 -0.89 5.69 -18.92
CA ARG A 74 -1.37 6.37 -20.13
C ARG A 74 -2.86 6.67 -20.10
N GLU A 75 -3.67 5.71 -19.60
CA GLU A 75 -5.10 5.93 -19.43
C GLU A 75 -5.39 7.03 -18.39
N ALA A 76 -4.67 7.03 -17.28
CA ALA A 76 -4.78 8.09 -16.27
C ALA A 76 -4.37 9.46 -16.84
N ALA A 77 -3.30 9.53 -17.63
CA ALA A 77 -2.87 10.78 -18.30
C ALA A 77 -3.90 11.25 -19.33
N ARG A 78 -4.49 10.33 -20.10
CA ARG A 78 -5.57 10.63 -21.06
C ARG A 78 -6.78 11.23 -20.35
N LEU A 79 -7.25 10.62 -19.25
CA LEU A 79 -8.35 11.15 -18.44
C LEU A 79 -8.01 12.52 -17.85
N ALA A 80 -6.76 12.73 -17.46
CA ALA A 80 -6.26 14.00 -16.95
C ALA A 80 -5.99 15.05 -18.04
N SER A 81 -6.32 14.78 -19.31
CA SER A 81 -6.04 15.68 -20.46
C SER A 81 -4.56 16.05 -20.57
N GLY A 82 -3.67 15.08 -20.36
CA GLY A 82 -2.21 15.23 -20.45
C GLY A 82 -1.54 15.89 -19.25
N ARG A 83 -2.26 16.16 -18.17
CA ARG A 83 -1.65 16.69 -16.93
C ARG A 83 -0.71 15.68 -16.31
N PRO A 84 0.40 16.12 -15.69
CA PRO A 84 1.32 15.24 -14.98
C PRO A 84 0.62 14.43 -13.88
N ILE A 85 1.14 13.22 -13.66
CA ILE A 85 0.64 12.31 -12.62
C ILE A 85 1.60 12.36 -11.42
N LEU A 86 1.09 12.67 -10.23
CA LEU A 86 1.72 12.36 -8.95
C LEU A 86 1.27 10.96 -8.54
N ALA A 87 2.06 9.95 -8.86
CA ALA A 87 1.69 8.56 -8.67
C ALA A 87 1.71 8.17 -7.19
N VAL A 88 0.56 7.78 -6.64
CA VAL A 88 0.45 7.42 -5.21
C VAL A 88 0.81 5.95 -5.01
N VAL A 89 1.90 5.72 -4.26
CA VAL A 89 2.47 4.37 -3.98
C VAL A 89 2.64 4.07 -2.49
N LYS A 90 1.82 4.68 -1.66
CA LYS A 90 1.85 4.52 -0.20
C LYS A 90 1.69 3.08 0.26
N ASN A 91 2.08 2.80 1.52
CA ASN A 91 1.96 1.49 2.18
C ASN A 91 2.65 0.38 1.38
N ASN A 92 3.96 0.55 1.13
CA ASN A 92 4.76 -0.39 0.33
C ASN A 92 4.16 -0.60 -1.07
N ALA A 93 3.83 0.49 -1.78
CA ALA A 93 3.09 0.46 -3.05
C ALA A 93 1.83 -0.43 -2.98
N TYR A 94 0.98 -0.16 -1.98
CA TYR A 94 -0.21 -0.97 -1.68
C TYR A 94 0.09 -2.47 -1.49
N GLY A 95 1.30 -2.83 -1.06
CA GLY A 95 1.76 -4.19 -0.83
C GLY A 95 2.58 -4.79 -1.97
N LEU A 96 2.65 -4.14 -3.14
CA LEU A 96 3.40 -4.64 -4.29
C LEU A 96 4.90 -4.34 -4.26
N GLY A 97 5.38 -3.52 -3.30
CA GLY A 97 6.80 -3.21 -3.13
C GLY A 97 7.18 -1.83 -3.68
N ASP A 98 7.39 -0.87 -2.80
CA ASP A 98 7.75 0.51 -3.13
C ASP A 98 9.10 0.62 -3.85
N ARG A 99 10.10 -0.17 -3.44
CA ARG A 99 11.43 -0.24 -4.07
C ARG A 99 11.39 -0.72 -5.54
N ALA A 100 10.39 -1.50 -5.91
CA ALA A 100 10.23 -1.95 -7.30
C ALA A 100 9.29 -1.04 -8.09
N VAL A 101 8.15 -0.66 -7.49
CA VAL A 101 7.09 0.12 -8.17
C VAL A 101 7.46 1.60 -8.29
N GLY A 102 8.11 2.19 -7.28
CA GLY A 102 8.53 3.60 -7.31
C GLY A 102 9.43 3.93 -8.51
N PRO A 103 10.58 3.26 -8.69
CA PRO A 103 11.44 3.43 -9.86
C PRO A 103 10.75 3.12 -11.19
N LEU A 104 9.91 2.07 -11.22
CA LEU A 104 9.14 1.70 -12.41
C LEU A 104 8.26 2.85 -12.88
N LEU A 105 7.46 3.43 -11.99
CA LEU A 105 6.57 4.56 -12.29
C LEU A 105 7.35 5.84 -12.56
N ALA A 106 8.38 6.13 -11.77
CA ALA A 106 9.24 7.30 -11.97
C ALA A 106 9.93 7.33 -13.35
N GLY A 107 10.17 6.15 -13.95
CA GLY A 107 10.71 6.03 -15.30
C GLY A 107 9.74 6.40 -16.42
N MET A 108 8.42 6.57 -16.16
CA MET A 108 7.41 6.86 -17.17
C MET A 108 7.29 8.37 -17.41
N PRO A 109 7.19 8.83 -18.67
CA PRO A 109 7.20 10.27 -18.98
C PRO A 109 5.97 11.02 -18.42
N GLU A 110 4.81 10.38 -18.35
CA GLU A 110 3.56 10.97 -17.84
C GLU A 110 3.57 11.19 -16.32
N VAL A 111 4.45 10.48 -15.60
CA VAL A 111 4.60 10.61 -14.14
C VAL A 111 5.48 11.81 -13.84
N GLY A 112 4.91 12.85 -13.23
CA GLY A 112 5.63 14.05 -12.78
C GLY A 112 6.27 13.92 -11.40
N GLY A 113 5.81 12.98 -10.60
CA GLY A 113 6.32 12.73 -9.24
C GLY A 113 5.69 11.48 -8.60
N ILE A 114 6.16 11.14 -7.42
CA ILE A 114 5.68 10.01 -6.63
C ILE A 114 5.12 10.53 -5.30
N ALA A 115 4.06 9.93 -4.77
CA ALA A 115 3.53 10.26 -3.45
C ALA A 115 3.48 9.03 -2.54
N SER A 116 3.92 9.20 -1.31
CA SER A 116 3.91 8.22 -0.23
C SER A 116 3.26 8.83 1.02
N VAL A 117 3.15 8.05 2.11
CA VAL A 117 2.69 8.53 3.42
C VAL A 117 3.69 8.25 4.54
N ARG A 118 4.81 7.61 4.22
CA ARG A 118 5.87 7.29 5.19
C ARG A 118 7.21 7.79 4.68
N VAL A 119 7.99 8.33 5.59
CA VAL A 119 9.34 8.85 5.28
C VAL A 119 10.24 7.71 4.82
N GLU A 120 10.18 6.56 5.47
CA GLU A 120 11.00 5.39 5.14
C GLU A 120 10.73 4.87 3.72
N GLU A 121 9.47 4.91 3.25
CA GLU A 121 9.10 4.53 1.88
C GLU A 121 9.72 5.51 0.87
N ALA A 122 9.66 6.80 1.16
CA ALA A 122 10.23 7.84 0.31
C ALA A 122 11.76 7.75 0.23
N LEU A 123 12.43 7.53 1.36
CA LEU A 123 13.88 7.31 1.42
C LEU A 123 14.27 6.05 0.66
N ALA A 124 13.53 4.95 0.84
CA ALA A 124 13.78 3.71 0.12
C ALA A 124 13.70 3.89 -1.40
N MET A 125 12.73 4.67 -1.90
CA MET A 125 12.64 5.00 -3.33
C MET A 125 13.80 5.89 -3.80
N ARG A 126 14.30 6.81 -2.97
CA ARG A 126 15.52 7.59 -3.27
C ARG A 126 16.75 6.69 -3.39
N GLU A 127 16.93 5.74 -2.48
CA GLU A 127 18.00 4.73 -2.53
C GLU A 127 17.96 3.91 -3.82
N GLU A 128 16.78 3.61 -4.35
CA GLU A 128 16.58 2.92 -5.64
C GLU A 128 16.72 3.86 -6.86
N GLY A 129 17.18 5.10 -6.67
CA GLY A 129 17.53 6.02 -7.76
C GLY A 129 16.35 6.83 -8.32
N VAL A 130 15.21 6.94 -7.64
CA VAL A 130 14.15 7.84 -8.06
C VAL A 130 14.63 9.29 -7.93
N THR A 131 14.72 10.01 -9.06
CA THR A 131 15.14 11.42 -9.11
C THR A 131 13.97 12.40 -9.21
N LYS A 132 12.80 11.95 -9.64
CA LYS A 132 11.60 12.78 -9.70
C LYS A 132 11.15 13.24 -8.31
N PRO A 133 10.39 14.34 -8.18
CA PRO A 133 9.83 14.77 -6.90
C PRO A 133 9.13 13.64 -6.16
N ILE A 134 9.40 13.51 -4.87
CA ILE A 134 8.66 12.61 -3.97
C ILE A 134 7.97 13.47 -2.92
N VAL A 135 6.66 13.29 -2.77
CA VAL A 135 5.83 13.96 -1.75
C VAL A 135 5.47 12.96 -0.66
N VAL A 136 5.76 13.26 0.59
CA VAL A 136 5.21 12.54 1.73
C VAL A 136 3.96 13.27 2.19
N MET A 137 2.80 12.62 2.03
CA MET A 137 1.49 13.24 2.28
C MET A 137 1.10 13.22 3.77
N ALA A 138 1.82 12.48 4.63
CA ALA A 138 1.68 12.56 6.07
C ALA A 138 2.51 13.71 6.64
N GLU A 139 2.08 14.29 7.77
CA GLU A 139 2.88 15.28 8.48
C GLU A 139 3.97 14.59 9.32
N GLY A 140 5.21 15.09 9.22
CA GLY A 140 6.35 14.58 9.96
C GLY A 140 6.70 15.41 11.19
N SER A 141 7.49 14.83 12.09
CA SER A 141 8.22 15.54 13.14
C SER A 141 9.28 16.49 12.55
N GLU A 142 9.88 17.37 13.36
CA GLU A 142 10.99 18.22 12.90
C GLU A 142 12.14 17.43 12.30
N ASP A 143 12.51 16.30 12.92
CA ASP A 143 13.62 15.47 12.47
C ASP A 143 13.28 14.77 11.15
N GLU A 144 12.04 14.27 10.99
CA GLU A 144 11.58 13.70 9.74
C GLU A 144 11.48 14.75 8.61
N ILE A 145 11.01 15.97 8.90
CA ILE A 145 11.00 17.09 7.94
C ILE A 145 12.43 17.43 7.49
N GLU A 146 13.38 17.50 8.42
CA GLU A 146 14.78 17.75 8.12
C GLU A 146 15.36 16.63 7.26
N GLU A 147 15.12 15.38 7.60
CA GLU A 147 15.58 14.21 6.85
C GLU A 147 15.00 14.19 5.43
N MET A 148 13.70 14.43 5.28
CA MET A 148 13.06 14.57 3.98
C MET A 148 13.72 15.67 3.14
N ALA A 149 13.90 16.86 3.73
CA ALA A 149 14.49 17.99 3.02
C ALA A 149 15.95 17.76 2.62
N ARG A 150 16.74 16.98 3.38
CA ARG A 150 18.11 16.57 3.02
C ARG A 150 18.16 15.62 1.83
N HIS A 151 17.10 14.87 1.58
CA HIS A 151 16.99 13.92 0.48
C HIS A 151 16.08 14.40 -0.66
N ASP A 152 15.81 15.72 -0.74
CA ASP A 152 14.94 16.34 -1.75
C ASP A 152 13.55 15.71 -1.82
N ILE A 153 13.02 15.29 -0.66
CA ILE A 153 11.66 14.81 -0.47
C ILE A 153 10.83 15.96 0.09
N LEU A 154 9.61 16.14 -0.43
CA LEU A 154 8.69 17.21 -0.10
C LEU A 154 7.76 16.78 1.05
N PRO A 155 7.92 17.31 2.28
CA PRO A 155 6.98 17.08 3.36
C PRO A 155 5.66 17.81 3.12
N SER A 156 4.55 17.21 3.51
CA SER A 156 3.27 17.90 3.65
C SER A 156 3.10 18.44 5.05
N VAL A 157 2.51 19.63 5.18
CA VAL A 157 2.28 20.29 6.47
C VAL A 157 0.86 20.80 6.59
N TRP A 158 0.28 20.73 7.81
CA TRP A 158 -1.07 21.23 8.10
C TRP A 158 -1.33 21.56 9.57
N LEU A 159 -0.42 21.26 10.49
CA LEU A 159 -0.60 21.55 11.90
C LEU A 159 -0.41 23.04 12.20
N ASP A 160 -1.07 23.54 13.25
CA ASP A 160 -1.00 24.94 13.67
C ASP A 160 0.42 25.38 14.03
N ASP A 161 1.28 24.46 14.51
CA ASP A 161 2.66 24.71 14.89
C ASP A 161 3.68 24.57 13.74
N ALA A 162 3.21 24.23 12.53
CA ALA A 162 4.08 24.07 11.35
C ALA A 162 5.01 25.28 11.11
N PRO A 163 4.57 26.56 11.26
CA PRO A 163 5.49 27.70 11.10
C PRO A 163 6.67 27.67 12.06
N ALA A 164 6.46 27.30 13.32
CA ALA A 164 7.50 27.22 14.33
C ALA A 164 8.51 26.07 14.02
N ARG A 165 7.97 24.90 13.67
CA ARG A 165 8.77 23.71 13.31
C ARG A 165 9.59 23.95 12.05
N LEU A 166 9.00 24.50 10.99
CA LEU A 166 9.69 24.78 9.74
C LEU A 166 10.78 25.85 9.93
N ARG A 167 10.57 26.85 10.78
CA ARG A 167 11.61 27.83 11.13
C ARG A 167 12.78 27.16 11.84
N SER A 168 12.51 26.21 12.75
CA SER A 168 13.54 25.43 13.45
C SER A 168 14.35 24.60 12.46
N VAL A 169 13.69 23.85 11.57
CA VAL A 169 14.29 23.00 10.55
C VAL A 169 15.11 23.83 9.55
N SER A 170 14.56 24.94 9.05
CA SER A 170 15.26 25.85 8.13
C SER A 170 16.58 26.36 8.69
N ARG A 171 16.62 26.73 10.00
CA ARG A 171 17.86 27.13 10.66
C ARG A 171 18.89 26.01 10.69
N ARG A 172 18.49 24.75 10.92
CA ARG A 172 19.39 23.58 10.91
C ARG A 172 19.90 23.27 9.51
N LEU A 173 19.07 23.47 8.50
CA LEU A 173 19.43 23.23 7.08
C LEU A 173 20.22 24.39 6.46
N GLY A 174 20.10 25.62 6.98
CA GLY A 174 20.66 26.82 6.39
C GLY A 174 19.99 27.27 5.08
N ARG A 175 18.76 26.78 4.81
CA ARG A 175 17.96 27.11 3.63
C ARG A 175 16.47 26.98 3.91
N PRO A 176 15.58 27.59 3.08
CA PRO A 176 14.14 27.36 3.18
C PRO A 176 13.79 25.88 3.03
N VAL A 177 12.72 25.47 3.73
CA VAL A 177 12.20 24.09 3.64
C VAL A 177 11.15 24.04 2.52
N PRO A 178 11.34 23.21 1.48
CA PRO A 178 10.32 23.02 0.46
C PRO A 178 9.16 22.17 1.04
N VAL A 179 7.92 22.64 0.90
CA VAL A 179 6.75 22.00 1.49
C VAL A 179 5.56 21.91 0.54
N GLN A 180 4.67 20.97 0.85
CA GLN A 180 3.30 20.90 0.32
C GLN A 180 2.33 21.36 1.40
N LEU A 181 1.44 22.31 1.08
CA LEU A 181 0.38 22.71 1.99
C LEU A 181 -0.84 21.82 1.81
N PHE A 182 -1.24 21.14 2.86
CA PHE A 182 -2.45 20.30 2.83
C PHE A 182 -3.62 21.03 3.47
N ILE A 183 -4.67 21.29 2.70
CA ILE A 183 -5.88 21.99 3.14
C ILE A 183 -7.03 20.99 3.27
N ASP A 184 -7.64 20.94 4.43
CA ASP A 184 -8.87 20.18 4.63
C ASP A 184 -10.09 21.03 4.26
N THR A 185 -10.81 20.60 3.26
CA THR A 185 -12.03 21.25 2.77
C THR A 185 -13.31 20.54 3.23
N GLY A 186 -13.18 19.53 4.11
CA GLY A 186 -14.33 18.88 4.70
C GLY A 186 -14.23 17.36 4.87
N MET A 187 -13.07 16.75 4.61
CA MET A 187 -12.84 15.34 4.91
C MET A 187 -12.67 15.09 6.42
N ASN A 188 -12.17 16.09 7.15
CA ASN A 188 -11.95 16.08 8.60
C ASN A 188 -11.07 14.91 9.08
N ARG A 189 -10.03 14.58 8.29
CA ARG A 189 -9.05 13.54 8.63
C ARG A 189 -7.66 14.14 8.83
N GLU A 190 -7.15 14.79 7.83
CA GLU A 190 -5.83 15.43 7.77
C GLU A 190 -5.98 16.75 7.00
N GLY A 191 -5.06 17.68 7.21
CA GLY A 191 -5.06 18.97 6.53
C GLY A 191 -5.45 20.13 7.43
N MET A 192 -4.92 21.32 7.14
CA MET A 192 -5.33 22.58 7.79
C MET A 192 -6.78 22.88 7.40
N PRO A 193 -7.72 23.01 8.35
CA PRO A 193 -9.11 23.36 8.05
C PRO A 193 -9.20 24.64 7.23
N TYR A 194 -9.90 24.60 6.10
CA TYR A 194 -10.02 25.75 5.16
C TYR A 194 -10.50 27.03 5.85
N THR A 195 -11.31 26.91 6.90
CA THR A 195 -11.82 28.05 7.69
C THR A 195 -10.74 28.80 8.46
N ARG A 196 -9.61 28.14 8.75
CA ARG A 196 -8.45 28.72 9.47
C ARG A 196 -7.24 28.89 8.56
N ALA A 197 -7.28 28.37 7.35
CA ALA A 197 -6.12 28.25 6.46
C ALA A 197 -5.55 29.60 6.00
N ARG A 198 -6.38 30.65 5.82
CA ARG A 198 -5.93 31.94 5.22
C ARG A 198 -4.75 32.55 5.98
N ARG A 199 -4.87 32.72 7.31
CA ARG A 199 -3.79 33.31 8.12
C ARG A 199 -2.54 32.43 8.13
N TRP A 200 -2.74 31.13 8.24
CA TRP A 200 -1.66 30.14 8.27
C TRP A 200 -0.89 30.09 6.93
N ILE A 201 -1.61 30.13 5.79
CA ILE A 201 -1.00 30.22 4.46
C ILE A 201 -0.21 31.52 4.32
N GLU A 202 -0.79 32.66 4.72
CA GLU A 202 -0.13 33.97 4.61
C GLU A 202 1.18 34.01 5.41
N GLU A 203 1.19 33.46 6.63
CA GLU A 203 2.37 33.34 7.47
C GLU A 203 3.46 32.47 6.80
N LEU A 204 3.10 31.32 6.24
CA LEU A 204 4.07 30.42 5.62
C LEU A 204 4.61 30.96 4.31
N VAL A 205 3.73 31.42 3.42
CA VAL A 205 4.11 31.92 2.09
C VAL A 205 4.98 33.18 2.14
N GLN A 206 4.76 34.05 3.14
CA GLN A 206 5.54 35.27 3.31
C GLN A 206 6.83 35.07 4.11
N SER A 207 7.06 33.87 4.63
CA SER A 207 8.25 33.58 5.42
C SER A 207 9.48 33.31 4.54
N GLU A 208 10.66 33.68 5.03
CA GLU A 208 11.94 33.37 4.39
C GLU A 208 12.44 31.92 4.66
N TYR A 209 11.75 31.18 5.55
CA TYR A 209 12.14 29.84 5.97
C TYR A 209 11.33 28.73 5.29
N VAL A 210 10.38 29.07 4.41
CA VAL A 210 9.54 28.13 3.68
C VAL A 210 9.59 28.40 2.17
N ASP A 211 9.63 27.36 1.39
CA ASP A 211 9.40 27.37 -0.05
C ASP A 211 8.14 26.54 -0.34
N VAL A 212 7.03 27.19 -0.69
CA VAL A 212 5.76 26.51 -0.99
C VAL A 212 5.82 25.89 -2.38
N ASN A 213 6.13 24.62 -2.45
CA ASN A 213 6.24 23.86 -3.70
C ASN A 213 4.88 23.45 -4.29
N GLY A 214 3.86 23.26 -3.44
CA GLY A 214 2.50 22.98 -3.88
C GLY A 214 1.47 23.07 -2.79
N THR A 215 0.20 23.03 -3.21
CA THR A 215 -0.96 23.06 -2.32
C THR A 215 -2.03 22.10 -2.80
N TYR A 216 -2.64 21.35 -1.86
CA TYR A 216 -3.62 20.34 -2.24
C TYR A 216 -4.74 20.17 -1.20
N THR A 217 -5.82 19.54 -1.66
CA THR A 217 -6.91 19.05 -0.82
C THR A 217 -7.22 17.59 -1.11
N MET A 218 -8.11 16.99 -0.31
CA MET A 218 -8.54 15.61 -0.44
C MET A 218 -10.06 15.51 -0.38
N PHE A 219 -10.66 14.75 -1.29
CA PHE A 219 -12.10 14.55 -1.39
C PHE A 219 -12.57 13.29 -0.67
N ILE A 220 -13.87 13.21 -0.38
CA ILE A 220 -14.48 12.08 0.34
C ILE A 220 -15.09 11.01 -0.58
N HIS A 221 -14.99 11.17 -1.92
CA HIS A 221 -15.58 10.29 -2.93
C HIS A 221 -17.13 10.26 -2.93
N ASP A 222 -17.74 11.38 -2.56
CA ASP A 222 -19.16 11.69 -2.75
C ASP A 222 -19.25 12.91 -3.65
N LEU A 223 -19.83 12.76 -4.85
CA LEU A 223 -19.75 13.81 -5.88
C LEU A 223 -20.42 15.11 -5.49
N ASP A 224 -21.52 15.05 -4.77
CA ASP A 224 -22.23 16.28 -4.39
C ASP A 224 -21.44 17.03 -3.32
N PHE A 225 -20.94 16.33 -2.31
CA PHE A 225 -20.07 16.94 -1.31
C PHE A 225 -18.68 17.29 -1.86
N ASN A 226 -18.15 16.53 -2.81
CA ASN A 226 -16.90 16.87 -3.47
C ASN A 226 -16.98 18.22 -4.21
N ARG A 227 -18.14 18.55 -4.81
CA ARG A 227 -18.36 19.88 -5.42
C ARG A 227 -18.36 21.00 -4.37
N GLU A 228 -18.91 20.75 -3.19
CA GLU A 228 -18.82 21.68 -2.07
C GLU A 228 -17.37 21.83 -1.58
N GLN A 229 -16.63 20.73 -1.41
CA GLN A 229 -15.21 20.76 -1.08
C GLN A 229 -14.39 21.53 -2.12
N LEU A 230 -14.69 21.33 -3.41
CA LEU A 230 -14.06 22.05 -4.51
C LEU A 230 -14.34 23.54 -4.44
N ALA A 231 -15.60 23.94 -4.20
CA ALA A 231 -15.98 25.35 -4.05
C ALA A 231 -15.23 26.04 -2.88
N ARG A 232 -15.08 25.34 -1.75
CA ARG A 232 -14.31 25.84 -0.59
C ARG A 232 -12.83 26.00 -0.94
N PHE A 233 -12.26 25.07 -1.70
CA PHE A 233 -10.87 25.15 -2.16
C PHE A 233 -10.69 26.32 -3.14
N GLU A 234 -11.57 26.45 -4.13
CA GLU A 234 -11.54 27.56 -5.10
C GLU A 234 -11.69 28.94 -4.45
N GLU A 235 -12.53 29.07 -3.42
CA GLU A 235 -12.63 30.32 -2.65
C GLU A 235 -11.29 30.69 -2.01
N LEU A 236 -10.60 29.68 -1.44
CA LEU A 236 -9.28 29.88 -0.84
C LEU A 236 -8.22 30.26 -1.90
N LEU A 237 -8.24 29.59 -3.05
CA LEU A 237 -7.34 29.87 -4.18
C LEU A 237 -7.59 31.28 -4.74
N ALA A 238 -8.85 31.69 -4.89
CA ALA A 238 -9.20 33.03 -5.34
C ALA A 238 -8.71 34.11 -4.36
N TRP A 239 -8.87 33.88 -3.06
CA TRP A 239 -8.33 34.76 -2.03
C TRP A 239 -6.80 34.87 -2.11
N ALA A 240 -6.09 33.76 -2.26
CA ALA A 240 -4.62 33.75 -2.36
C ALA A 240 -4.14 34.48 -3.63
N ARG A 241 -4.79 34.24 -4.76
CA ARG A 241 -4.54 34.98 -6.02
C ARG A 241 -4.73 36.47 -5.86
N GLY A 242 -5.82 36.90 -5.19
CA GLY A 242 -6.10 38.32 -4.91
C GLY A 242 -5.04 39.01 -4.03
N LYS A 243 -4.28 38.24 -3.28
CA LYS A 243 -3.16 38.70 -2.46
C LYS A 243 -1.77 38.45 -3.08
N ASN A 244 -1.70 37.89 -4.29
CA ASN A 244 -0.47 37.48 -4.96
C ASN A 244 0.36 36.49 -4.12
N LEU A 245 -0.27 35.57 -3.38
CA LEU A 245 0.40 34.54 -2.60
C LEU A 245 0.66 33.32 -3.50
N PRO A 246 1.94 32.93 -3.73
CA PRO A 246 2.27 31.75 -4.51
C PRO A 246 1.94 30.49 -3.72
N LEU A 247 1.10 29.62 -4.29
CA LEU A 247 0.68 28.35 -3.69
C LEU A 247 1.37 27.13 -4.32
N GLY A 248 2.32 27.35 -5.23
CA GLY A 248 3.00 26.26 -5.96
C GLY A 248 2.05 25.46 -6.85
N THR A 249 2.37 24.21 -7.08
CA THR A 249 1.60 23.27 -7.91
C THR A 249 0.31 22.87 -7.21
N LEU A 250 -0.83 23.05 -7.87
CA LEU A 250 -2.14 22.69 -7.33
C LEU A 250 -2.52 21.27 -7.72
N HIS A 251 -2.99 20.49 -6.77
CA HIS A 251 -3.46 19.13 -7.05
C HIS A 251 -4.53 18.65 -6.05
N ALA A 252 -5.59 17.98 -6.57
CA ALA A 252 -6.73 17.57 -5.73
C ALA A 252 -7.28 16.18 -6.07
N SER A 253 -7.12 15.68 -7.30
CA SER A 253 -7.84 14.51 -7.82
C SER A 253 -7.13 13.18 -7.56
N PRO A 254 -7.53 12.35 -6.56
CA PRO A 254 -7.20 10.94 -6.52
C PRO A 254 -7.98 10.14 -7.58
N SER A 255 -7.96 8.80 -7.51
CA SER A 255 -8.52 7.95 -8.56
C SER A 255 -10.01 8.16 -8.82
N PHE A 256 -10.83 8.37 -7.78
CA PHE A 256 -12.26 8.57 -7.95
C PHE A 256 -12.56 9.88 -8.71
N GLU A 257 -11.93 10.97 -8.32
CA GLU A 257 -12.12 12.27 -8.94
C GLU A 257 -11.43 12.39 -10.31
N LEU A 258 -10.40 11.58 -10.57
CA LEU A 258 -9.82 11.45 -11.91
C LEU A 258 -10.88 11.07 -12.96
N PHE A 259 -11.82 10.19 -12.60
CA PHE A 259 -12.93 9.78 -13.47
C PHE A 259 -14.12 10.75 -13.43
N ASN A 260 -14.44 11.26 -12.25
CA ASN A 260 -15.78 11.80 -11.98
C ASN A 260 -15.81 13.33 -11.77
N LEU A 261 -14.65 13.99 -11.61
CA LEU A 261 -14.57 15.43 -11.31
C LEU A 261 -13.41 16.11 -12.08
N PRO A 262 -13.50 16.21 -13.43
CA PRO A 262 -12.41 16.77 -14.25
C PRO A 262 -12.02 18.20 -13.88
N GLU A 263 -12.96 19.01 -13.38
CA GLU A 263 -12.71 20.36 -12.90
C GLU A 263 -11.75 20.46 -11.71
N ALA A 264 -11.52 19.33 -10.99
CA ALA A 264 -10.58 19.26 -9.88
C ALA A 264 -9.18 18.74 -10.28
N HIS A 265 -8.89 18.56 -11.55
CA HIS A 265 -7.58 18.04 -12.00
C HIS A 265 -6.43 19.03 -11.76
N TYR A 266 -6.70 20.35 -11.77
CA TYR A 266 -5.72 21.42 -11.57
C TYR A 266 -4.44 21.25 -12.44
N ASP A 267 -3.27 21.43 -11.82
CA ASP A 267 -1.97 21.30 -12.49
C ASP A 267 -1.52 19.85 -12.61
N MET A 268 -2.00 18.98 -11.68
CA MET A 268 -1.54 17.61 -11.54
C MET A 268 -2.62 16.74 -10.88
N VAL A 269 -2.72 15.46 -11.27
CA VAL A 269 -3.62 14.47 -10.67
C VAL A 269 -2.86 13.48 -9.79
N ARG A 270 -3.55 12.86 -8.81
CA ARG A 270 -2.95 11.95 -7.83
C ARG A 270 -3.59 10.54 -7.82
N PRO A 271 -3.65 9.83 -8.95
CA PRO A 271 -4.18 8.47 -8.94
C PRO A 271 -3.29 7.54 -8.11
N GLY A 272 -3.94 6.68 -7.33
CA GLY A 272 -3.36 5.50 -6.71
C GLY A 272 -4.03 4.27 -7.30
N ASN A 273 -5.18 3.87 -6.77
CA ASN A 273 -5.91 2.66 -7.15
C ASN A 273 -6.04 2.43 -8.66
N ALA A 274 -6.29 3.48 -9.45
CA ALA A 274 -6.40 3.36 -10.90
C ALA A 274 -5.09 2.87 -11.54
N LEU A 275 -3.93 3.33 -11.05
CA LEU A 275 -2.63 2.88 -11.57
C LEU A 275 -2.39 1.38 -11.29
N PHE A 276 -3.00 0.83 -10.23
CA PHE A 276 -2.91 -0.59 -9.88
C PHE A 276 -3.93 -1.46 -10.63
N GLY A 277 -4.70 -0.89 -11.56
CA GLY A 277 -5.68 -1.63 -12.34
C GLY A 277 -7.06 -1.75 -11.67
N ASN A 278 -7.32 -0.96 -10.64
CA ASN A 278 -8.61 -0.94 -9.96
C ASN A 278 -9.57 0.07 -10.63
N HIS A 279 -10.30 -0.37 -11.65
CA HIS A 279 -11.31 0.47 -12.32
C HIS A 279 -12.51 0.79 -11.43
N LEU A 280 -12.85 -0.06 -10.45
CA LEU A 280 -13.93 0.18 -9.49
C LEU A 280 -13.66 1.42 -8.61
N SER A 281 -12.40 1.88 -8.54
CA SER A 281 -12.06 3.11 -7.82
C SER A 281 -12.67 4.38 -8.43
N GLY A 282 -13.10 4.32 -9.70
CA GLY A 282 -13.81 5.41 -10.38
C GLY A 282 -15.35 5.36 -10.22
N GLY A 283 -15.89 4.31 -9.57
CA GLY A 283 -17.32 4.10 -9.44
C GLY A 283 -17.94 3.40 -10.65
N GLU A 284 -19.27 3.49 -10.77
CA GLU A 284 -20.03 2.89 -11.87
C GLU A 284 -19.61 3.52 -13.22
N GLY A 285 -19.41 2.69 -14.24
CA GLY A 285 -19.01 3.12 -15.58
C GLY A 285 -17.51 3.41 -15.78
N ALA A 286 -16.70 3.43 -14.73
CA ALA A 286 -15.26 3.71 -14.86
C ALA A 286 -14.52 2.70 -15.77
N GLY A 287 -14.96 1.43 -15.79
CA GLY A 287 -14.40 0.42 -16.68
C GLY A 287 -14.66 0.68 -18.17
N GLU A 288 -15.72 1.42 -18.50
CA GLU A 288 -16.01 1.85 -19.86
C GLU A 288 -15.21 3.11 -20.27
N MET A 289 -14.80 3.90 -19.26
CA MET A 289 -14.03 5.13 -19.47
C MET A 289 -12.54 4.88 -19.71
N ALA A 290 -11.97 3.79 -19.16
CA ALA A 290 -10.54 3.50 -19.23
C ALA A 290 -10.26 1.99 -19.24
N ASP A 291 -9.33 1.57 -20.13
CA ASP A 291 -8.81 0.20 -20.19
C ASP A 291 -7.69 0.03 -19.12
N LEU A 292 -8.10 -0.16 -17.88
CA LEU A 292 -7.18 -0.44 -16.77
C LEU A 292 -6.92 -1.95 -16.63
N ARG A 293 -5.65 -2.33 -16.49
CA ARG A 293 -5.21 -3.71 -16.46
C ARG A 293 -4.64 -4.09 -15.10
N PRO A 294 -4.88 -5.32 -14.60
CA PRO A 294 -4.19 -5.85 -13.44
C PRO A 294 -2.67 -5.82 -13.67
N VAL A 295 -1.93 -5.25 -12.71
CA VAL A 295 -0.50 -4.95 -12.86
C VAL A 295 0.43 -5.99 -12.28
N PHE A 296 -0.11 -7.08 -11.73
CA PHE A 296 0.70 -8.09 -11.04
C PHE A 296 0.16 -9.50 -11.21
N ARG A 297 1.03 -10.47 -10.97
CA ARG A 297 0.71 -11.89 -10.76
C ARG A 297 1.26 -12.34 -9.41
N MET A 298 0.51 -13.16 -8.70
CA MET A 298 0.98 -13.94 -7.56
C MET A 298 1.13 -15.39 -8.01
N ASN A 299 2.36 -15.85 -8.06
CA ASN A 299 2.71 -17.16 -8.56
C ASN A 299 3.38 -18.03 -7.50
N ALA A 300 3.25 -19.35 -7.65
CA ALA A 300 4.01 -20.33 -6.88
C ALA A 300 4.28 -21.55 -7.76
N ARG A 301 5.27 -22.37 -7.37
CA ARG A 301 5.50 -23.67 -8.03
C ARG A 301 4.84 -24.78 -7.24
N VAL A 302 4.32 -25.76 -7.95
CA VAL A 302 3.85 -27.01 -7.35
C VAL A 302 5.02 -27.74 -6.69
N VAL A 303 4.92 -28.04 -5.40
CA VAL A 303 5.98 -28.72 -4.63
C VAL A 303 5.68 -30.20 -4.37
N ARG A 304 4.44 -30.62 -4.51
CA ARG A 304 4.01 -32.00 -4.33
C ARG A 304 2.76 -32.27 -5.17
N VAL A 305 2.68 -33.45 -5.74
CA VAL A 305 1.47 -34.00 -6.36
C VAL A 305 1.26 -35.40 -5.77
N GLU A 306 0.07 -35.68 -5.22
CA GLU A 306 -0.22 -36.94 -4.53
C GLU A 306 -1.59 -37.47 -4.95
N ARG A 307 -1.73 -38.79 -5.03
CA ARG A 307 -2.99 -39.43 -5.28
C ARG A 307 -3.71 -39.76 -3.96
N LEU A 308 -4.99 -39.47 -3.89
CA LEU A 308 -5.88 -39.83 -2.79
C LEU A 308 -6.89 -40.86 -3.24
N GLU A 309 -7.14 -41.86 -2.40
CA GLU A 309 -8.20 -42.83 -2.59
C GLU A 309 -9.52 -42.34 -1.92
N PRO A 310 -10.68 -42.91 -2.29
CA PRO A 310 -11.94 -42.54 -1.64
C PRO A 310 -11.87 -42.68 -0.11
N GLY A 311 -12.19 -41.62 0.62
CA GLY A 311 -12.10 -41.51 2.08
C GLY A 311 -10.80 -40.90 2.60
N ASP A 312 -9.78 -40.77 1.79
CA ASP A 312 -8.57 -40.05 2.18
C ASP A 312 -8.83 -38.56 2.37
N GLY A 313 -8.16 -37.95 3.36
CA GLY A 313 -8.31 -36.54 3.64
C GLY A 313 -7.08 -35.70 3.32
N ALA A 314 -7.29 -34.44 2.95
CA ALA A 314 -6.24 -33.44 2.79
C ALA A 314 -6.51 -32.21 3.67
N GLY A 315 -5.42 -31.59 4.15
CA GLY A 315 -5.45 -30.42 5.01
C GLY A 315 -5.75 -30.72 6.46
N PHE A 316 -5.67 -29.67 7.31
CA PHE A 316 -5.99 -29.79 8.72
C PHE A 316 -7.46 -30.19 8.94
N ARG A 317 -7.70 -31.15 9.83
CA ARG A 317 -9.03 -31.70 10.14
C ARG A 317 -9.72 -32.30 8.90
N HIS A 318 -8.94 -32.72 7.90
CA HIS A 318 -9.48 -33.20 6.62
C HIS A 318 -10.55 -32.28 6.04
N THR A 319 -10.18 -30.96 5.88
CA THR A 319 -11.09 -29.96 5.28
C THR A 319 -11.48 -30.30 3.85
N PHE A 320 -10.72 -31.18 3.21
CA PHE A 320 -11.08 -31.90 1.99
C PHE A 320 -11.06 -33.39 2.28
N THR A 321 -12.07 -34.13 1.84
CA THR A 321 -12.11 -35.59 1.84
C THR A 321 -12.45 -36.05 0.42
N ALA A 322 -11.64 -36.92 -0.12
CA ALA A 322 -11.82 -37.46 -1.46
C ALA A 322 -13.07 -38.37 -1.51
N ASP A 323 -14.05 -38.05 -2.33
CA ASP A 323 -15.23 -38.87 -2.60
C ASP A 323 -14.97 -39.94 -3.69
N ARG A 324 -13.92 -39.74 -4.47
CA ARG A 324 -13.40 -40.60 -5.53
C ARG A 324 -11.88 -40.55 -5.55
N ALA A 325 -11.25 -41.48 -6.25
CA ALA A 325 -9.82 -41.40 -6.51
C ALA A 325 -9.51 -40.09 -7.26
N THR A 326 -8.67 -39.25 -6.65
CA THR A 326 -8.31 -37.92 -7.18
C THR A 326 -6.84 -37.63 -6.94
N TRP A 327 -6.29 -36.66 -7.66
CA TRP A 327 -4.96 -36.10 -7.41
C TRP A 327 -5.09 -34.76 -6.70
N VAL A 328 -4.17 -34.46 -5.81
CA VAL A 328 -4.04 -33.16 -5.16
C VAL A 328 -2.66 -32.58 -5.41
N ALA A 329 -2.58 -31.27 -5.54
CA ALA A 329 -1.32 -30.53 -5.65
C ALA A 329 -1.13 -29.62 -4.45
N LEU A 330 0.11 -29.46 -3.99
CA LEU A 330 0.51 -28.60 -2.91
C LEU A 330 1.31 -27.42 -3.45
N LEU A 331 0.89 -26.20 -3.11
CA LEU A 331 1.60 -24.97 -3.36
C LEU A 331 2.21 -24.42 -2.05
N PRO A 332 3.47 -23.95 -2.05
CA PRO A 332 4.14 -23.40 -0.87
C PRO A 332 3.76 -21.92 -0.67
N VAL A 333 2.48 -21.61 -0.69
CA VAL A 333 1.93 -20.28 -0.54
C VAL A 333 0.65 -20.33 0.30
N GLY A 334 0.52 -19.42 1.26
CA GLY A 334 -0.63 -19.39 2.14
C GLY A 334 -0.95 -17.96 2.62
N ARG A 335 -1.73 -17.89 3.71
CA ARG A 335 -2.21 -16.60 4.23
C ARG A 335 -1.10 -15.68 4.73
N THR A 336 0.05 -16.21 5.16
CA THR A 336 1.20 -15.37 5.57
C THR A 336 1.92 -14.76 4.38
N ASP A 337 1.66 -15.25 3.17
CA ASP A 337 2.17 -14.70 1.92
C ASP A 337 1.19 -13.70 1.29
N GLY A 338 -0.02 -13.59 1.86
CA GLY A 338 -1.08 -12.70 1.40
C GLY A 338 -2.19 -13.38 0.61
N TYR A 339 -2.12 -14.71 0.37
CA TYR A 339 -3.22 -15.42 -0.27
C TYR A 339 -4.37 -15.66 0.73
N PRO A 340 -5.61 -15.24 0.42
CA PRO A 340 -6.70 -15.26 1.39
C PRO A 340 -7.10 -16.67 1.83
N SER A 341 -7.34 -16.88 3.13
CA SER A 341 -7.87 -18.15 3.65
C SER A 341 -9.27 -18.48 3.13
N GLU A 342 -10.04 -17.46 2.81
CA GLU A 342 -11.40 -17.51 2.28
C GLU A 342 -11.42 -18.05 0.83
N ALA A 343 -10.26 -18.17 0.18
CA ALA A 343 -10.13 -18.79 -1.14
C ALA A 343 -10.45 -20.30 -1.12
N ASN A 344 -10.37 -20.95 0.07
CA ASN A 344 -10.74 -22.35 0.20
C ASN A 344 -12.20 -22.59 -0.15
N GLY A 345 -12.45 -23.42 -1.15
CA GLY A 345 -13.80 -23.75 -1.63
C GLY A 345 -14.49 -22.63 -2.43
N THR A 346 -13.84 -21.48 -2.65
CA THR A 346 -14.40 -20.33 -3.38
C THR A 346 -13.59 -19.93 -4.60
N CYS A 347 -12.28 -20.11 -4.55
CA CYS A 347 -11.36 -19.72 -5.62
C CYS A 347 -10.76 -20.90 -6.35
N GLU A 348 -10.21 -20.60 -7.51
CA GLU A 348 -9.49 -21.51 -8.37
C GLU A 348 -8.07 -20.96 -8.61
N VAL A 349 -7.16 -21.84 -9.00
CA VAL A 349 -5.77 -21.53 -9.37
C VAL A 349 -5.51 -22.02 -10.78
N LEU A 350 -4.84 -21.21 -11.57
CA LEU A 350 -4.52 -21.51 -12.96
C LEU A 350 -3.16 -22.24 -13.04
N ILE A 351 -3.14 -23.44 -13.64
CA ILE A 351 -1.89 -24.19 -13.92
C ILE A 351 -2.00 -24.76 -15.33
N ASN A 352 -0.99 -24.51 -16.18
CA ASN A 352 -0.94 -25.02 -17.56
C ASN A 352 -2.22 -24.74 -18.37
N GLY A 353 -2.83 -23.54 -18.18
CA GLY A 353 -4.08 -23.15 -18.86
C GLY A 353 -5.36 -23.81 -18.35
N ARG A 354 -5.31 -24.58 -17.25
CA ARG A 354 -6.45 -25.21 -16.59
C ARG A 354 -6.67 -24.65 -15.21
N LEU A 355 -7.93 -24.53 -14.81
CA LEU A 355 -8.32 -24.10 -13.47
C LEU A 355 -8.52 -25.31 -12.54
N TYR A 356 -8.01 -25.17 -11.31
CA TYR A 356 -8.13 -26.18 -10.26
C TYR A 356 -8.67 -25.52 -8.99
N PRO A 357 -9.70 -26.11 -8.36
CA PRO A 357 -10.30 -25.53 -7.15
C PRO A 357 -9.33 -25.61 -5.97
N VAL A 358 -9.33 -24.58 -5.14
CA VAL A 358 -8.68 -24.59 -3.84
C VAL A 358 -9.49 -25.49 -2.91
N ALA A 359 -8.90 -26.61 -2.52
CA ALA A 359 -9.49 -27.63 -1.65
C ALA A 359 -8.52 -27.95 -0.50
N GLY A 360 -8.98 -28.56 0.57
CA GLY A 360 -8.10 -28.92 1.70
C GLY A 360 -7.51 -27.74 2.51
N GLY A 361 -7.86 -26.49 2.17
CA GLY A 361 -7.57 -25.29 2.92
C GLY A 361 -6.38 -24.46 2.43
N VAL A 362 -6.43 -23.16 2.73
CA VAL A 362 -5.30 -22.24 2.71
C VAL A 362 -4.83 -22.06 4.15
N ASN A 363 -3.70 -22.65 4.49
CA ASN A 363 -3.10 -22.50 5.83
C ASN A 363 -2.03 -21.39 5.86
N SER A 364 -1.17 -21.38 6.87
CA SER A 364 -0.18 -20.30 7.01
C SER A 364 0.76 -20.18 5.81
N ALA A 365 1.25 -21.32 5.27
CA ALA A 365 2.30 -21.33 4.25
C ALA A 365 2.00 -22.28 3.06
N HIS A 366 0.81 -22.87 3.01
CA HIS A 366 0.47 -23.81 1.95
C HIS A 366 -0.98 -23.70 1.52
N THR A 367 -1.20 -23.99 0.23
CA THR A 367 -2.52 -24.13 -0.39
C THR A 367 -2.59 -25.48 -1.08
N ILE A 368 -3.70 -26.21 -0.90
CA ILE A 368 -3.96 -27.50 -1.52
C ILE A 368 -5.01 -27.30 -2.61
N LEU A 369 -4.78 -27.96 -3.77
CA LEU A 369 -5.68 -27.93 -4.92
C LEU A 369 -6.17 -29.36 -5.19
N ASP A 370 -7.45 -29.50 -5.55
CA ASP A 370 -7.97 -30.74 -6.16
C ASP A 370 -7.68 -30.71 -7.68
N ILE A 371 -6.89 -31.67 -8.15
CA ILE A 371 -6.50 -31.77 -9.57
C ILE A 371 -7.50 -32.61 -10.36
N GLY A 372 -8.30 -33.45 -9.68
CA GLY A 372 -9.22 -34.38 -10.30
C GLY A 372 -8.65 -35.77 -10.55
N PRO A 373 -9.37 -36.62 -11.33
CA PRO A 373 -9.04 -38.05 -11.46
C PRO A 373 -7.77 -38.34 -12.27
N GLU A 374 -7.31 -37.38 -13.07
CA GLU A 374 -6.13 -37.49 -13.92
C GLU A 374 -4.97 -36.66 -13.39
N LYS A 375 -3.76 -37.19 -13.42
CA LYS A 375 -2.55 -36.43 -13.06
C LYS A 375 -2.18 -35.49 -14.20
N THR A 376 -2.73 -34.28 -14.16
CA THR A 376 -2.53 -33.23 -15.18
C THR A 376 -1.54 -32.15 -14.76
N VAL A 377 -0.94 -32.25 -13.56
CA VAL A 377 -0.01 -31.31 -12.95
C VAL A 377 1.21 -32.08 -12.45
N GLU A 378 2.38 -31.48 -12.63
CA GLU A 378 3.67 -32.03 -12.17
C GLU A 378 4.33 -31.11 -11.16
N VAL A 379 5.23 -31.66 -10.35
CA VAL A 379 6.10 -30.88 -9.47
C VAL A 379 6.97 -29.95 -10.32
N GLY A 380 6.98 -28.65 -9.95
CA GLY A 380 7.68 -27.61 -10.70
C GLY A 380 6.79 -26.78 -11.62
N ASP A 381 5.58 -27.25 -11.93
CA ASP A 381 4.61 -26.44 -12.70
C ASP A 381 4.31 -25.11 -12.01
N VAL A 382 4.18 -24.04 -12.79
CA VAL A 382 3.84 -22.71 -12.29
C VAL A 382 2.34 -22.58 -12.15
N ALA A 383 1.93 -22.22 -10.96
CA ALA A 383 0.55 -21.90 -10.59
C ALA A 383 0.37 -20.40 -10.45
N THR A 384 -0.60 -19.80 -11.15
CA THR A 384 -1.04 -18.42 -10.95
C THR A 384 -2.26 -18.40 -10.04
N LEU A 385 -2.09 -17.84 -8.84
CA LEU A 385 -3.15 -17.73 -7.85
C LEU A 385 -3.98 -16.46 -8.05
N ILE A 386 -3.31 -15.36 -8.42
CA ILE A 386 -3.90 -14.07 -8.72
C ILE A 386 -3.16 -13.49 -9.92
N GLY A 387 -3.87 -13.02 -10.94
CA GLY A 387 -3.24 -12.43 -12.12
C GLY A 387 -4.22 -12.17 -13.26
N PRO A 388 -3.74 -11.62 -14.39
CA PRO A 388 -4.58 -11.28 -15.55
C PRO A 388 -4.88 -12.47 -16.46
N ASP A 389 -4.27 -13.64 -16.23
CA ASP A 389 -4.18 -14.72 -17.21
C ASP A 389 -5.48 -15.50 -17.43
N HIS A 390 -6.46 -15.37 -16.51
CA HIS A 390 -7.79 -15.96 -16.64
C HIS A 390 -8.82 -15.21 -15.79
N PRO A 391 -10.09 -15.06 -16.22
CA PRO A 391 -11.13 -14.38 -15.44
C PRO A 391 -11.30 -14.86 -14.00
N SER A 392 -11.15 -16.16 -13.73
CA SER A 392 -11.29 -16.74 -12.38
C SER A 392 -10.17 -16.34 -11.40
N VAL A 393 -9.01 -15.92 -11.90
CA VAL A 393 -7.86 -15.52 -11.07
C VAL A 393 -7.58 -14.01 -11.12
N LEU A 394 -8.46 -13.22 -11.75
CA LEU A 394 -8.35 -11.76 -11.71
C LEU A 394 -8.39 -11.25 -10.27
N PRO A 395 -7.60 -10.24 -9.92
CA PRO A 395 -7.62 -9.66 -8.58
C PRO A 395 -9.01 -9.26 -8.09
N HIS A 396 -9.86 -8.72 -8.97
CA HIS A 396 -11.25 -8.36 -8.65
C HIS A 396 -12.11 -9.60 -8.38
N THR A 397 -11.97 -10.65 -9.18
CA THR A 397 -12.70 -11.90 -8.99
C THR A 397 -12.32 -12.59 -7.69
N VAL A 398 -11.03 -12.64 -7.37
CA VAL A 398 -10.54 -13.18 -6.10
C VAL A 398 -11.03 -12.33 -4.94
N ALA A 399 -11.02 -11.00 -5.07
CA ALA A 399 -11.53 -10.07 -4.06
C ALA A 399 -13.02 -10.31 -3.78
N GLU A 400 -13.85 -10.45 -4.82
CA GLU A 400 -15.28 -10.72 -4.72
C GLU A 400 -15.54 -12.09 -4.06
N ARG A 401 -14.93 -13.17 -4.57
CA ARG A 401 -15.12 -14.54 -4.07
C ARG A 401 -14.69 -14.72 -2.62
N THR A 402 -13.72 -13.91 -2.16
CA THR A 402 -13.22 -13.95 -0.77
C THR A 402 -13.87 -12.93 0.15
N GLY A 403 -14.80 -12.10 -0.36
CA GLY A 403 -15.43 -11.03 0.40
C GLY A 403 -14.46 -9.92 0.80
N ARG A 404 -13.31 -9.81 0.16
CA ARG A 404 -12.30 -8.76 0.38
C ARG A 404 -12.41 -7.71 -0.72
N GLY A 405 -12.19 -6.44 -0.39
CA GLY A 405 -12.03 -5.44 -1.44
C GLY A 405 -10.72 -5.64 -2.22
N PHE A 406 -10.60 -5.06 -3.40
CA PHE A 406 -9.39 -5.12 -4.23
C PHE A 406 -8.11 -4.79 -3.42
N LEU A 407 -8.12 -3.71 -2.64
CA LEU A 407 -7.00 -3.35 -1.78
C LEU A 407 -6.74 -4.40 -0.69
N GLY A 408 -7.78 -5.08 -0.20
CA GLY A 408 -7.65 -6.18 0.75
C GLY A 408 -6.93 -7.41 0.19
N ILE A 409 -6.82 -7.52 -1.14
CA ILE A 409 -6.02 -8.57 -1.79
C ILE A 409 -4.54 -8.18 -1.86
N ILE A 410 -4.23 -6.93 -2.23
CA ILE A 410 -2.84 -6.53 -2.50
C ILE A 410 -2.10 -6.03 -1.25
N GLN A 411 -2.76 -5.35 -0.33
CA GLN A 411 -2.12 -4.71 0.83
C GLN A 411 -1.52 -5.71 1.84
N PHE A 412 -1.98 -6.94 1.84
CA PHE A 412 -1.51 -7.98 2.77
C PHE A 412 -0.46 -8.91 2.17
N MET A 413 0.02 -8.63 0.95
CA MET A 413 1.12 -9.40 0.37
C MET A 413 2.38 -9.26 1.22
N ASN A 414 2.98 -10.40 1.54
CA ASN A 414 4.17 -10.44 2.38
C ASN A 414 5.30 -9.62 1.72
N PRO A 415 5.85 -8.60 2.39
CA PRO A 415 6.92 -7.77 1.82
C PRO A 415 8.21 -8.54 1.53
N ARG A 416 8.36 -9.75 2.09
CA ARG A 416 9.53 -10.61 1.85
C ARG A 416 9.43 -11.46 0.59
N LEU A 417 8.27 -11.53 -0.07
CA LEU A 417 8.16 -12.22 -1.34
C LEU A 417 9.05 -11.53 -2.39
N PRO A 418 9.75 -12.29 -3.23
CA PRO A 418 10.47 -11.71 -4.36
C PRO A 418 9.50 -10.96 -5.29
N ARG A 419 9.91 -9.77 -5.76
CA ARG A 419 9.21 -8.99 -6.80
C ARG A 419 10.07 -8.98 -8.05
N ARG A 420 9.44 -9.25 -9.18
CA ARG A 420 10.09 -9.27 -10.48
C ARG A 420 9.31 -8.38 -11.45
N VAL A 421 9.97 -7.39 -12.04
CA VAL A 421 9.39 -6.63 -13.16
C VAL A 421 9.57 -7.43 -14.43
N VAL A 422 8.48 -7.68 -15.16
CA VAL A 422 8.42 -8.45 -16.40
C VAL A 422 7.88 -7.61 -17.54
#